data_40343a3daca941daed7ff43570818c74
#
_entry.id   40343a3daca941daed7ff43570818c74
#
_cell.length_a   1.000
_cell.length_b   1.000
_cell.length_c   1.000
_cell.angle_alpha   90.00
_cell.angle_beta   90.00
_cell.angle_gamma   90.00
#
_symmetry.space_group_name_H-M   'P 1'
#
loop_
_entity.id
_entity.type
_entity.pdbx_description
1 polymer ?
#
loop_
_entity_poly.entity_id
_entity_poly.type
_entity_poly.pdbx_seq_one_letter_code
_entity_poly.pdbx_strand_id
1 'polypeptide(L)' 'MSDREVVSKVLKEAGEALNAGKVAELSGLDRKIVDKVFAEMKKDGSIFSPIRCKWTLTKK' A
#
# COMPACT_ATOMS: atom_id res chain seq x y z
N MET A 1 15.47 2.79 3.64
CA MET A 1 14.32 1.89 3.42
C MET A 1 13.80 2.06 2.01
N SER A 2 13.36 0.99 1.40
CA SER A 2 12.78 1.10 0.07
C SER A 2 11.35 1.62 0.17
N ASP A 3 10.86 2.19 -0.92
CA ASP A 3 9.49 2.70 -0.97
C ASP A 3 8.49 1.60 -0.64
N ARG A 4 8.80 0.38 -1.08
CA ARG A 4 7.95 -0.77 -0.83
C ARG A 4 7.84 -1.07 0.66
N GLU A 5 8.94 -0.98 1.38
CA GLU A 5 8.91 -1.19 2.83
C GLU A 5 8.12 -0.11 3.53
N VAL A 6 8.25 1.14 3.07
CA VAL A 6 7.50 2.25 3.65
C VAL A 6 6.00 2.03 3.46
N VAL A 7 5.59 1.65 2.26
CA VAL A 7 4.18 1.39 1.99
C VAL A 7 3.66 0.22 2.83
N SER A 8 4.45 -0.85 2.91
CA SER A 8 4.07 -2.01 3.74
C SER A 8 3.88 -1.62 5.19
N LYS A 9 4.80 -0.80 5.72
CA LYS A 9 4.71 -0.35 7.09
C LYS A 9 3.46 0.48 7.33
N VAL A 10 3.16 1.39 6.41
CA VAL A 10 1.96 2.23 6.52
C VAL A 10 0.70 1.37 6.57
N LEU A 11 0.60 0.41 5.67
CA LEU A 11 -0.57 -0.47 5.63
C LEU A 11 -0.68 -1.33 6.89
N LYS A 12 0.46 -1.80 7.38
CA LYS A 12 0.49 -2.63 8.59
C LYS A 12 0.05 -1.83 9.80
N GLU A 13 0.56 -0.61 9.94
CA GLU A 13 0.25 0.22 11.09
C GLU A 13 -1.18 0.74 11.06
N ALA A 14 -1.73 0.95 9.86
CA ALA A 14 -3.10 1.41 9.74
C ALA A 14 -4.12 0.39 10.24
N GLY A 15 -3.80 -0.89 10.08
CA GLY A 15 -4.69 -1.95 10.50
C GLY A 15 -5.99 -2.04 9.72
N GLU A 16 -6.09 -1.33 8.61
CA GLU A 16 -7.27 -1.33 7.76
C GLU A 16 -6.87 -1.07 6.31
N ALA A 17 -7.78 -1.32 5.40
CA ALA A 17 -7.53 -1.08 3.99
C ALA A 17 -7.51 0.42 3.71
N LEU A 18 -6.55 0.86 2.91
CA LEU A 18 -6.38 2.27 2.56
C LEU A 18 -6.31 2.41 1.04
N ASN A 19 -6.73 3.55 0.53
CA ASN A 19 -6.55 3.85 -0.89
C ASN A 19 -5.15 4.41 -1.12
N ALA A 20 -4.74 4.50 -2.39
CA ALA A 20 -3.41 4.96 -2.74
C ALA A 20 -3.15 6.40 -2.28
N GLY A 21 -4.16 7.25 -2.36
CA GLY A 21 -4.02 8.63 -1.90
C GLY A 21 -3.73 8.73 -0.43
N LYS A 22 -4.41 7.92 0.38
CA LYS A 22 -4.19 7.89 1.81
C LYS A 22 -2.80 7.36 2.15
N VAL A 23 -2.38 6.30 1.45
CA VAL A 23 -1.05 5.74 1.65
C VAL A 23 0.03 6.77 1.28
N ALA A 24 -0.16 7.50 0.19
CA ALA A 24 0.78 8.54 -0.19
C ALA A 24 0.89 9.61 0.88
N GLU A 25 -0.25 10.00 1.44
CA GLU A 25 -0.27 11.02 2.50
C GLU A 25 0.44 10.53 3.76
N LEU A 26 0.14 9.32 4.20
CA LEU A 26 0.72 8.77 5.43
C LEU A 26 2.18 8.40 5.28
N SER A 27 2.59 7.94 4.11
CA SER A 27 3.97 7.52 3.87
C SER A 27 4.89 8.69 3.55
N GLY A 28 4.33 9.81 3.10
CA GLY A 28 5.10 10.94 2.64
C GLY A 28 5.69 10.73 1.25
N LEU A 29 5.29 9.69 0.55
CA LEU A 29 5.76 9.40 -0.80
C LEU A 29 4.87 10.07 -1.82
N ASP A 30 5.44 10.31 -3.02
CA ASP A 30 4.68 10.83 -4.13
C ASP A 30 3.63 9.80 -4.55
N ARG A 31 2.46 10.26 -4.96
CA ARG A 31 1.38 9.39 -5.43
C ARG A 31 1.85 8.46 -6.55
N LYS A 32 2.69 8.96 -7.44
CA LYS A 32 3.22 8.15 -8.53
C LYS A 32 4.04 6.99 -8.03
N ILE A 33 4.82 7.24 -6.98
CA ILE A 33 5.63 6.18 -6.37
C ILE A 33 4.73 5.15 -5.71
N VAL A 34 3.70 5.60 -5.01
CA VAL A 34 2.75 4.71 -4.36
C VAL A 34 2.03 3.85 -5.40
N ASP A 35 1.60 4.43 -6.51
CA ASP A 35 0.93 3.68 -7.56
C ASP A 35 1.85 2.59 -8.13
N LYS A 36 3.12 2.93 -8.33
CA LYS A 36 4.10 1.98 -8.83
C LYS A 36 4.33 0.85 -7.84
N VAL A 37 4.49 1.19 -6.57
CA VAL A 37 4.70 0.19 -5.52
C VAL A 37 3.47 -0.71 -5.41
N PHE A 38 2.28 -0.14 -5.45
CA PHE A 38 1.05 -0.91 -5.42
C PHE A 38 0.98 -1.92 -6.58
N ALA A 39 1.36 -1.48 -7.77
CA ALA A 39 1.36 -2.38 -8.93
C ALA A 39 2.30 -3.56 -8.70
N GLU A 40 3.48 -3.30 -8.14
CA GLU A 40 4.43 -4.36 -7.86
C GLU A 40 3.94 -5.29 -6.76
N MET A 41 3.42 -4.73 -5.67
CA MET A 41 2.94 -5.53 -4.56
C MET A 41 1.70 -6.34 -4.93
N LYS A 42 0.85 -5.78 -5.76
CA LYS A 42 -0.32 -6.49 -6.26
C LYS A 42 0.10 -7.68 -7.11
N LYS A 43 1.11 -7.49 -7.95
CA LYS A 43 1.64 -8.54 -8.80
C LYS A 43 2.25 -9.68 -7.97
N ASP A 44 2.93 -9.31 -6.88
CA ASP A 44 3.51 -10.30 -5.97
C ASP A 44 2.49 -10.96 -5.05
N GLY A 45 1.30 -10.38 -4.96
CA GLY A 45 0.31 -10.86 -4.01
C GLY A 45 0.53 -10.37 -2.60
N SER A 46 1.35 -9.33 -2.41
CA SER A 46 1.62 -8.78 -1.08
C SER A 46 0.47 -7.94 -0.54
N ILE A 47 -0.35 -7.40 -1.43
CA ILE A 47 -1.53 -6.64 -1.04
C ILE A 47 -2.73 -7.16 -1.84
N PHE A 48 -3.91 -6.90 -1.30
CA PHE A 48 -5.15 -7.21 -2.02
C PHE A 48 -6.19 -6.15 -1.69
N SER A 49 -7.25 -6.11 -2.48
CA SER A 49 -8.31 -5.13 -2.31
C SER A 49 -9.56 -5.82 -1.76
N PRO A 50 -9.75 -5.80 -0.43
CA PRO A 50 -10.96 -6.38 0.15
C PRO A 50 -12.19 -5.50 -0.10
N ILE A 51 -11.93 -4.22 -0.35
CA ILE A 51 -12.97 -3.23 -0.62
C ILE A 51 -12.54 -2.45 -1.84
N ARG A 52 -13.51 -2.04 -2.66
CA ARG A 52 -13.23 -1.28 -3.86
C ARG A 52 -12.36 -0.06 -3.55
N CYS A 53 -11.31 0.11 -4.33
CA CYS A 53 -10.37 1.24 -4.24
C CYS A 53 -9.55 1.29 -2.95
N LYS A 54 -9.58 0.23 -2.14
CA LYS A 54 -8.79 0.18 -0.92
C LYS A 54 -7.93 -1.08 -0.89
N TRP A 55 -6.75 -0.95 -0.34
CA TRP A 55 -5.76 -2.02 -0.34
C TRP A 55 -5.23 -2.25 1.06
N THR A 56 -4.93 -3.47 1.37
CA THR A 56 -4.32 -3.84 2.63
C THR A 56 -3.34 -4.98 2.40
N LEU A 57 -2.45 -5.22 3.37
CA LEU A 57 -1.50 -6.30 3.27
C LEU A 57 -2.20 -7.64 3.32
N THR A 58 -1.72 -8.57 2.48
CA THR A 58 -2.19 -9.93 2.52
C THR A 58 -1.58 -10.60 3.74
N LYS A 59 -2.40 -11.15 4.59
CA LYS A 59 -1.91 -11.89 5.75
C LYS A 59 -1.91 -13.38 5.45
N LYS A 60 -0.93 -14.03 5.98
CA LYS A 60 -0.87 -15.48 5.91
C LYS A 60 -1.13 -16.07 7.27
#